data_a0b675ab8ca01816571a4ddbceb16d79
#
_entry.id   a0b675ab8ca01816571a4ddbceb16d79
#
_cell.length_a   1.000
_cell.length_b   1.000
_cell.length_c   1.000
_cell.angle_alpha   90.00
_cell.angle_beta   90.00
_cell.angle_gamma   90.00
#
_symmetry.space_group_name_H-M   'P 1'
#
loop_
_entity.id
_entity.type
_entity.pdbx_description
1 polymer ?
#
loop_
_entity_poly.entity_id
_entity_poly.type
_entity_poly.pdbx_seq_one_letter_code
_entity_poly.pdbx_strand_id
1 'polypeptide(L)'
;MRKQRIEPDERFMRLAVKEAKKNIKAMDGGPFGACVVKGKRVLAVARNTVLKRDATCHAEINAIRMASRKIKNFDLSGCVIYSTNEPCPMCFGAIHWARIGAIIYGTGIKAAAKIGFNELNIPDEKIRVLGKAKVKIISGFLVEECKTLLKDWDNLEKKKLY
;
A
#
# COMPACT_ATOMS: atom_id res chain seq x y z
N MET A 1 21.02 -16.43 -13.55
CA MET A 1 19.67 -16.51 -12.93
C MET A 1 18.71 -15.61 -13.72
N ARG A 2 17.68 -16.18 -14.34
CA ARG A 2 16.64 -15.38 -15.02
C ARG A 2 15.94 -14.48 -14.00
N LYS A 3 15.99 -13.15 -14.16
CA LYS A 3 15.17 -12.21 -13.37
C LYS A 3 13.72 -12.59 -13.60
N GLN A 4 13.08 -13.18 -12.62
CA GLN A 4 11.67 -13.56 -12.71
C GLN A 4 10.85 -12.30 -13.02
N ARG A 5 10.16 -12.31 -14.16
CA ARG A 5 9.26 -11.22 -14.57
C ARG A 5 8.11 -11.20 -13.54
N ILE A 6 7.93 -10.08 -12.84
CA ILE A 6 6.80 -9.92 -11.94
C ILE A 6 5.61 -9.54 -12.81
N GLU A 7 4.63 -10.45 -12.87
CA GLU A 7 3.35 -10.19 -13.52
C GLU A 7 2.34 -9.85 -12.43
N PRO A 8 1.74 -8.63 -12.47
CA PRO A 8 0.70 -8.25 -11.53
C PRO A 8 -0.52 -9.17 -11.62
N ASP A 9 -1.09 -9.50 -10.45
CA ASP A 9 -2.31 -10.32 -10.37
C ASP A 9 -3.43 -9.49 -9.73
N GLU A 10 -4.51 -9.28 -10.47
CA GLU A 10 -5.65 -8.47 -10.06
C GLU A 10 -6.29 -8.93 -8.74
N ARG A 11 -6.26 -10.24 -8.47
CA ARG A 11 -6.84 -10.80 -7.25
C ARG A 11 -6.25 -10.15 -6.00
N PHE A 12 -4.94 -9.90 -5.99
CA PHE A 12 -4.26 -9.35 -4.82
C PHE A 12 -4.55 -7.84 -4.63
N MET A 13 -4.62 -7.08 -5.72
CA MET A 13 -5.06 -5.69 -5.65
C MET A 13 -6.51 -5.59 -5.19
N ARG A 14 -7.40 -6.45 -5.69
CA ARG A 14 -8.80 -6.47 -5.26
C ARG A 14 -8.97 -6.84 -3.78
N LEU A 15 -8.09 -7.68 -3.22
CA LEU A 15 -8.06 -7.91 -1.76
C LEU A 15 -7.71 -6.62 -1.00
N ALA A 16 -6.72 -5.87 -1.46
CA ALA A 16 -6.36 -4.58 -0.86
C ALA A 16 -7.51 -3.55 -0.97
N VAL A 17 -8.14 -3.44 -2.14
CA VAL A 17 -9.30 -2.56 -2.35
C VAL A 17 -10.47 -2.95 -1.45
N LYS A 18 -10.79 -4.26 -1.36
CA LYS A 18 -11.87 -4.75 -0.49
C LYS A 18 -11.61 -4.44 0.98
N GLU A 19 -10.38 -4.57 1.43
CA GLU A 19 -10.00 -4.26 2.82
C GLU A 19 -10.10 -2.76 3.09
N ALA A 20 -9.60 -1.92 2.16
CA ALA A 20 -9.67 -0.47 2.24
C ALA A 20 -11.12 0.04 2.30
N LYS A 21 -12.04 -0.55 1.53
CA LYS A 21 -13.47 -0.20 1.51
C LYS A 21 -14.14 -0.29 2.88
N LYS A 22 -13.62 -1.11 3.79
CA LYS A 22 -14.15 -1.20 5.16
C LYS A 22 -14.06 0.14 5.89
N ASN A 23 -13.08 0.97 5.57
CA ASN A 23 -12.92 2.29 6.19
C ASN A 23 -13.98 3.30 5.78
N ILE A 24 -14.71 3.08 4.67
CA ILE A 24 -15.86 3.92 4.29
C ILE A 24 -16.94 3.89 5.40
N LYS A 25 -17.04 2.79 6.14
CA LYS A 25 -17.98 2.64 7.27
C LYS A 25 -17.29 2.71 8.63
N ALA A 26 -16.16 2.05 8.77
CA ALA A 26 -15.46 1.90 10.05
C ALA A 26 -14.76 3.18 10.51
N MET A 27 -14.30 4.04 9.58
CA MET A 27 -13.57 5.27 9.88
C MET A 27 -12.33 5.07 10.76
N ASP A 28 -11.72 3.89 10.70
CA ASP A 28 -10.49 3.56 11.45
C ASP A 28 -9.26 4.33 10.91
N GLY A 29 -9.35 4.84 9.68
CA GLY A 29 -8.33 5.58 8.94
C GLY A 29 -8.78 5.88 7.52
N GLY A 30 -7.91 6.42 6.68
CA GLY A 30 -8.20 6.73 5.27
C GLY A 30 -8.52 5.49 4.43
N PRO A 31 -8.96 5.67 3.18
CA PRO A 31 -9.44 4.62 2.27
C PRO A 31 -8.28 3.88 1.60
N PHE A 32 -7.32 3.43 2.38
CA PHE A 32 -6.11 2.80 1.90
C PHE A 32 -6.01 1.36 2.35
N GLY A 33 -5.58 0.48 1.45
CA GLY A 33 -5.40 -0.94 1.70
C GLY A 33 -4.14 -1.49 1.06
N ALA A 34 -3.60 -2.54 1.65
CA ALA A 34 -2.42 -3.23 1.13
C ALA A 34 -2.52 -4.75 1.28
N CYS A 35 -1.87 -5.47 0.36
CA CYS A 35 -1.78 -6.92 0.37
C CYS A 35 -0.32 -7.33 0.15
N VAL A 36 0.24 -8.13 1.05
CA VAL A 36 1.58 -8.73 0.90
C VAL A 36 1.45 -10.19 0.50
N VAL A 37 2.15 -10.57 -0.57
CA VAL A 37 2.10 -11.92 -1.14
C VAL A 37 3.49 -12.48 -1.37
N LYS A 38 3.63 -13.81 -1.30
CA LYS A 38 4.82 -14.55 -1.74
C LYS A 38 4.42 -15.58 -2.77
N GLY A 39 4.80 -15.38 -4.03
CA GLY A 39 4.25 -16.14 -5.16
C GLY A 39 2.72 -15.99 -5.22
N LYS A 40 1.99 -17.11 -5.15
CA LYS A 40 0.51 -17.12 -5.13
C LYS A 40 -0.10 -17.08 -3.72
N ARG A 41 0.74 -17.10 -2.67
CA ARG A 41 0.29 -17.16 -1.27
C ARG A 41 0.12 -15.75 -0.69
N VAL A 42 -1.07 -15.43 -0.22
CA VAL A 42 -1.36 -14.22 0.56
C VAL A 42 -0.79 -14.38 1.97
N LEU A 43 0.11 -13.47 2.36
CA LEU A 43 0.66 -13.41 3.71
C LEU A 43 -0.16 -12.47 4.60
N ALA A 44 -0.55 -11.31 4.10
CA ALA A 44 -1.31 -10.33 4.85
C ALA A 44 -2.19 -9.48 3.94
N VAL A 45 -3.34 -9.06 4.45
CA VAL A 45 -4.18 -8.00 3.88
C VAL A 45 -4.54 -7.05 5.01
N ALA A 46 -4.33 -5.76 4.82
CA ALA A 46 -4.55 -4.77 5.86
C ALA A 46 -5.08 -3.46 5.28
N ARG A 47 -5.75 -2.67 6.13
CA ARG A 47 -6.17 -1.30 5.85
C ARG A 47 -5.47 -0.31 6.76
N ASN A 48 -5.57 0.95 6.41
CA ASN A 48 -5.13 2.06 7.24
C ASN A 48 -5.93 2.11 8.54
N THR A 49 -5.24 2.30 9.67
CA THR A 49 -5.84 2.40 11.01
C THR A 49 -5.26 3.56 11.82
N VAL A 50 -4.84 4.62 11.14
CA VAL A 50 -4.20 5.79 11.77
C VAL A 50 -5.12 6.42 12.81
N LEU A 51 -6.41 6.59 12.51
CA LEU A 51 -7.37 7.25 13.39
C LEU A 51 -7.71 6.42 14.64
N LYS A 52 -7.46 5.11 14.58
CA LYS A 52 -7.71 4.17 15.69
C LYS A 52 -6.48 3.90 16.55
N ARG A 53 -5.27 4.13 16.00
CA ARG A 53 -4.01 3.76 16.66
C ARG A 53 -3.02 4.90 16.69
N ASP A 54 -2.19 5.06 15.66
CA ASP A 54 -1.13 6.06 15.57
C ASP A 54 -0.80 6.37 14.11
N ALA A 55 -0.05 7.46 13.89
CA ALA A 55 0.31 7.98 12.58
C ALA A 55 1.10 6.99 11.70
N THR A 56 1.73 5.97 12.27
CA THR A 56 2.49 4.99 11.50
C THR A 56 1.63 3.86 10.94
N CYS A 57 0.38 3.72 11.38
CA CYS A 57 -0.50 2.60 11.04
C CYS A 57 -1.14 2.73 9.65
N HIS A 58 -0.33 3.06 8.64
CA HIS A 58 -0.70 2.95 7.23
C HIS A 58 -0.97 1.49 6.84
N ALA A 59 -1.73 1.29 5.77
CA ALA A 59 -2.11 -0.05 5.31
C ALA A 59 -0.89 -0.93 5.03
N GLU A 60 0.15 -0.37 4.40
CA GLU A 60 1.39 -1.04 4.06
C GLU A 60 2.16 -1.46 5.30
N ILE A 61 2.27 -0.56 6.30
CA ILE A 61 2.93 -0.85 7.57
C ILE A 61 2.21 -1.97 8.30
N ASN A 62 0.87 -1.90 8.36
CA ASN A 62 0.05 -2.94 8.99
C ASN A 62 0.23 -4.29 8.27
N ALA A 63 0.23 -4.30 6.93
CA ALA A 63 0.42 -5.51 6.13
C ALA A 63 1.83 -6.12 6.33
N ILE A 64 2.88 -5.29 6.38
CA ILE A 64 4.26 -5.74 6.65
C ILE A 64 4.33 -6.37 8.05
N ARG A 65 3.79 -5.71 9.08
CA ARG A 65 3.76 -6.25 10.45
C ARG A 65 3.04 -7.60 10.52
N MET A 66 1.89 -7.72 9.86
CA MET A 66 1.13 -8.98 9.81
C MET A 66 1.88 -10.07 9.06
N ALA A 67 2.45 -9.76 7.90
CA ALA A 67 3.23 -10.71 7.11
C ALA A 67 4.46 -11.24 7.88
N SER A 68 5.23 -10.34 8.52
CA SER A 68 6.39 -10.68 9.32
C SER A 68 6.04 -11.58 10.51
N ARG A 69 4.94 -11.29 11.21
CA ARG A 69 4.43 -12.16 12.28
C ARG A 69 4.04 -13.54 11.77
N LYS A 70 3.36 -13.61 10.61
CA LYS A 70 2.90 -14.87 10.02
C LYS A 70 4.04 -15.79 9.64
N ILE A 71 5.14 -15.25 9.11
CA ILE A 71 6.32 -16.04 8.75
C ILE A 71 7.38 -16.10 9.86
N LYS A 72 7.15 -15.39 10.97
CA LYS A 72 8.08 -15.27 12.11
C LYS A 72 9.46 -14.77 11.70
N ASN A 73 9.50 -13.83 10.73
CA ASN A 73 10.73 -13.25 10.20
C ASN A 73 10.48 -11.82 9.71
N PHE A 74 11.45 -10.90 9.91
CA PHE A 74 11.41 -9.57 9.35
C PHE A 74 11.72 -9.56 7.84
N ASP A 75 12.47 -10.55 7.35
CA ASP A 75 12.91 -10.66 5.96
C ASP A 75 11.76 -11.20 5.09
N LEU A 76 11.16 -10.28 4.31
CA LEU A 76 10.12 -10.56 3.33
C LEU A 76 10.68 -10.66 1.91
N SER A 77 11.93 -11.06 1.75
CA SER A 77 12.55 -11.30 0.43
C SER A 77 11.72 -12.24 -0.41
N GLY A 78 11.54 -11.89 -1.70
CA GLY A 78 10.69 -12.63 -2.63
C GLY A 78 9.19 -12.33 -2.48
N CYS A 79 8.81 -11.44 -1.57
CA CYS A 79 7.44 -10.93 -1.49
C CYS A 79 7.21 -9.74 -2.43
N VAL A 80 5.94 -9.53 -2.75
CA VAL A 80 5.39 -8.39 -3.48
C VAL A 80 4.35 -7.74 -2.60
N ILE A 81 4.32 -6.40 -2.56
CA ILE A 81 3.26 -5.62 -1.91
C ILE A 81 2.39 -4.95 -2.97
N TYR A 82 1.08 -5.11 -2.83
CA TYR A 82 0.06 -4.38 -3.56
C TYR A 82 -0.49 -3.30 -2.65
N SER A 83 -0.57 -2.07 -3.13
CA SER A 83 -1.14 -0.94 -2.40
C SER A 83 -2.15 -0.19 -3.26
N THR A 84 -3.29 0.18 -2.68
CA THR A 84 -4.32 0.93 -3.42
C THR A 84 -3.86 2.32 -3.82
N ASN A 85 -2.93 2.91 -3.06
CA ASN A 85 -2.27 4.17 -3.39
C ASN A 85 -0.75 4.01 -3.34
N GLU A 86 -0.02 4.88 -4.01
CA GLU A 86 1.45 4.92 -3.97
C GLU A 86 1.92 5.02 -2.52
N PRO A 87 2.82 4.12 -2.06
CA PRO A 87 3.37 4.19 -0.71
C PRO A 87 4.03 5.54 -0.42
N CYS A 88 3.73 6.12 0.74
CA CYS A 88 4.43 7.32 1.17
C CYS A 88 5.89 7.01 1.55
N PRO A 89 6.77 8.02 1.74
CA PRO A 89 8.18 7.80 2.10
C PRO A 89 8.40 6.91 3.32
N MET A 90 7.54 6.99 4.35
CA MET A 90 7.58 6.09 5.51
C MET A 90 7.33 4.64 5.11
N CYS A 91 6.29 4.40 4.31
CA CYS A 91 5.94 3.06 3.84
C CYS A 91 7.00 2.49 2.90
N PHE A 92 7.54 3.31 1.99
CA PHE A 92 8.66 2.91 1.12
C PHE A 92 9.88 2.50 1.95
N GLY A 93 10.24 3.27 2.99
CA GLY A 93 11.32 2.91 3.92
C GLY A 93 11.06 1.57 4.60
N ALA A 94 9.84 1.33 5.08
CA ALA A 94 9.48 0.04 5.68
C ALA A 94 9.54 -1.13 4.69
N ILE A 95 9.10 -0.93 3.46
CA ILE A 95 9.19 -1.90 2.35
C ILE A 95 10.66 -2.25 2.08
N HIS A 96 11.53 -1.25 2.04
CA HIS A 96 12.98 -1.43 1.87
C HIS A 96 13.58 -2.25 3.03
N TRP A 97 13.31 -1.89 4.28
CA TRP A 97 13.81 -2.61 5.47
C TRP A 97 13.27 -4.04 5.56
N ALA A 98 12.03 -4.26 5.13
CA ALA A 98 11.46 -5.60 5.02
C ALA A 98 11.98 -6.41 3.82
N ARG A 99 12.83 -5.83 2.96
CA ARG A 99 13.41 -6.47 1.76
C ARG A 99 12.36 -6.96 0.75
N ILE A 100 11.21 -6.33 0.68
CA ILE A 100 10.18 -6.65 -0.31
C ILE A 100 10.72 -6.33 -1.71
N GLY A 101 10.54 -7.27 -2.66
CA GLY A 101 11.15 -7.19 -3.98
C GLY A 101 10.42 -6.30 -4.99
N ALA A 102 9.12 -6.05 -4.78
CA ALA A 102 8.34 -5.21 -5.68
C ALA A 102 7.17 -4.52 -4.97
N ILE A 103 6.85 -3.33 -5.49
CA ILE A 103 5.69 -2.51 -5.15
C ILE A 103 4.80 -2.46 -6.39
N ILE A 104 3.51 -2.76 -6.23
CA ILE A 104 2.49 -2.61 -7.26
C ILE A 104 1.41 -1.73 -6.67
N TYR A 105 1.16 -0.56 -7.26
CA TYR A 105 0.15 0.35 -6.71
C TYR A 105 -0.84 0.86 -7.75
N GLY A 106 -2.01 1.28 -7.27
CA GLY A 106 -3.09 1.83 -8.08
C GLY A 106 -2.91 3.32 -8.36
N THR A 107 -3.42 4.18 -7.47
CA THR A 107 -3.34 5.63 -7.59
C THR A 107 -2.00 6.17 -7.11
N GLY A 108 -1.54 7.28 -7.70
CA GLY A 108 -0.32 7.97 -7.27
C GLY A 108 -0.55 8.86 -6.05
N ILE A 109 0.52 9.25 -5.37
CA ILE A 109 0.51 10.07 -4.14
C ILE A 109 -0.28 11.37 -4.29
N LYS A 110 -0.24 12.01 -5.46
CA LYS A 110 -1.00 13.23 -5.75
C LYS A 110 -2.53 13.04 -5.69
N ALA A 111 -3.02 11.82 -5.92
CA ALA A 111 -4.45 11.55 -5.85
C ALA A 111 -4.97 11.62 -4.41
N ALA A 112 -4.24 11.10 -3.44
CA ALA A 112 -4.55 11.23 -2.02
C ALA A 112 -4.44 12.68 -1.54
N ALA A 113 -3.37 13.39 -1.92
CA ALA A 113 -3.19 14.81 -1.59
C ALA A 113 -4.35 15.67 -2.13
N LYS A 114 -4.86 15.37 -3.35
CA LYS A 114 -5.97 16.12 -3.97
C LYS A 114 -7.27 16.06 -3.16
N ILE A 115 -7.52 14.97 -2.43
CA ILE A 115 -8.71 14.82 -1.57
C ILE A 115 -8.44 15.21 -0.11
N GLY A 116 -7.29 15.85 0.17
CA GLY A 116 -7.00 16.55 1.43
C GLY A 116 -6.06 15.80 2.39
N PHE A 117 -5.54 14.63 2.06
CA PHE A 117 -4.51 13.98 2.90
C PHE A 117 -3.19 14.75 2.85
N ASN A 118 -2.53 14.91 4.02
CA ASN A 118 -1.28 15.65 4.16
C ASN A 118 -0.07 14.78 3.74
N GLU A 119 0.01 14.48 2.44
CA GLU A 119 1.07 13.62 1.90
C GLU A 119 2.39 14.35 1.69
N LEU A 120 3.49 13.69 2.04
CA LEU A 120 4.81 14.10 1.56
C LEU A 120 4.91 13.83 0.06
N ASN A 121 4.95 14.89 -0.74
CA ASN A 121 4.90 14.79 -2.21
C ASN A 121 6.25 14.35 -2.79
N ILE A 122 6.72 13.17 -2.40
CA ILE A 122 7.95 12.54 -2.88
C ILE A 122 7.58 11.18 -3.49
N PRO A 123 7.57 11.06 -4.83
CA PRO A 123 7.22 9.80 -5.49
C PRO A 123 8.20 8.67 -5.16
N ASP A 124 7.69 7.44 -5.07
CA ASP A 124 8.46 6.21 -4.84
C ASP A 124 9.65 6.07 -5.78
N GLU A 125 9.49 6.40 -7.05
CA GLU A 125 10.57 6.33 -8.04
C GLU A 125 11.72 7.27 -7.68
N LYS A 126 11.44 8.47 -7.14
CA LYS A 126 12.47 9.41 -6.69
C LYS A 126 13.23 8.86 -5.49
N ILE A 127 12.52 8.27 -4.52
CA ILE A 127 13.14 7.62 -3.35
C ILE A 127 14.00 6.45 -3.80
N ARG A 128 13.48 5.62 -4.72
CA ARG A 128 14.18 4.47 -5.28
C ARG A 128 15.51 4.87 -5.93
N VAL A 129 15.49 5.92 -6.76
CA VAL A 129 16.69 6.39 -7.47
C VAL A 129 17.72 6.97 -6.50
N LEU A 130 17.32 7.91 -5.65
CA LEU A 130 18.20 8.59 -4.69
C LEU A 130 18.77 7.61 -3.64
N GLY A 131 17.94 6.70 -3.16
CA GLY A 131 18.32 5.66 -2.21
C GLY A 131 19.01 4.44 -2.82
N LYS A 132 19.18 4.39 -4.15
CA LYS A 132 19.74 3.22 -4.90
C LYS A 132 19.03 1.91 -4.52
N ALA A 133 17.72 1.98 -4.20
CA ALA A 133 16.94 0.83 -3.81
C ALA A 133 16.66 -0.09 -5.02
N LYS A 134 16.72 -1.41 -4.80
CA LYS A 134 16.56 -2.42 -5.86
C LYS A 134 15.11 -2.88 -6.06
N VAL A 135 14.17 -2.34 -5.31
CA VAL A 135 12.75 -2.67 -5.40
C VAL A 135 12.20 -2.32 -6.79
N LYS A 136 11.40 -3.21 -7.37
CA LYS A 136 10.67 -2.93 -8.62
C LYS A 136 9.40 -2.17 -8.31
N ILE A 137 9.04 -1.21 -9.16
CA ILE A 137 7.80 -0.43 -9.00
C ILE A 137 6.96 -0.62 -10.25
N ILE A 138 5.67 -0.93 -10.05
CA ILE A 138 4.64 -1.01 -11.09
C ILE A 138 3.49 -0.13 -10.65
N SER A 139 3.26 0.95 -11.37
CA SER A 139 2.25 1.97 -11.07
C SER A 139 0.99 1.79 -11.93
N GLY A 140 -0.13 2.35 -11.48
CA GLY A 140 -1.36 2.43 -12.25
C GLY A 140 -2.12 1.11 -12.38
N PHE A 141 -1.82 0.11 -11.55
CA PHE A 141 -2.46 -1.19 -11.62
C PHE A 141 -3.86 -1.16 -10.99
N LEU A 142 -4.89 -1.53 -11.76
CA LEU A 142 -6.31 -1.36 -11.41
C LEU A 142 -6.65 0.07 -10.92
N VAL A 143 -6.07 1.06 -11.58
CA VAL A 143 -6.14 2.47 -11.16
C VAL A 143 -7.57 2.98 -11.04
N GLU A 144 -8.50 2.55 -11.89
CA GLU A 144 -9.89 3.01 -11.84
C GLU A 144 -10.63 2.46 -10.61
N GLU A 145 -10.38 1.22 -10.19
CA GLU A 145 -10.94 0.69 -8.95
C GLU A 145 -10.40 1.45 -7.73
N CYS A 146 -9.11 1.81 -7.74
CA CYS A 146 -8.50 2.60 -6.68
C CYS A 146 -8.97 4.05 -6.66
N LYS A 147 -9.19 4.68 -7.82
CA LYS A 147 -9.81 6.02 -7.91
C LYS A 147 -11.23 6.03 -7.36
N THR A 148 -12.02 4.99 -7.66
CA THR A 148 -13.37 4.85 -7.12
C THR A 148 -13.36 4.83 -5.59
N LEU A 149 -12.41 4.11 -5.00
CA LEU A 149 -12.23 4.07 -3.54
C LEU A 149 -11.95 5.46 -2.94
N LEU A 150 -11.08 6.25 -3.57
CA LEU A 150 -10.80 7.63 -3.14
C LEU A 150 -12.02 8.53 -3.29
N LYS A 151 -12.77 8.39 -4.39
CA LYS A 151 -14.01 9.14 -4.65
C LYS A 151 -15.09 8.81 -3.63
N ASP A 152 -15.29 7.52 -3.31
CA ASP A 152 -16.26 7.08 -2.31
C ASP A 152 -15.94 7.70 -0.94
N TRP A 153 -14.66 7.76 -0.57
CA TRP A 153 -14.21 8.43 0.64
C TRP A 153 -14.43 9.95 0.58
N ASP A 154 -14.09 10.58 -0.53
CA ASP A 154 -14.20 12.03 -0.67
C ASP A 154 -15.66 12.53 -0.58
N ASN A 155 -16.61 11.71 -0.99
CA ASN A 155 -18.04 11.99 -0.89
C ASN A 155 -18.61 11.83 0.53
N LEU A 156 -17.84 11.35 1.52
CA LEU A 156 -18.32 11.23 2.90
C LEU A 156 -18.43 12.61 3.57
N GLU A 157 -19.59 12.95 4.11
CA GLU A 157 -19.82 14.21 4.81
C GLU A 157 -18.96 14.36 6.10
N LYS A 158 -18.74 13.27 6.82
CA LYS A 158 -18.05 13.26 8.12
C LYS A 158 -16.70 12.53 8.07
N LYS A 159 -15.96 12.66 6.96
CA LYS A 159 -14.60 12.11 6.87
C LYS A 159 -13.63 12.88 7.77
N LYS A 160 -12.67 12.18 8.35
CA LYS A 160 -11.56 12.79 9.10
C LYS A 160 -10.29 12.64 8.29
N LEU A 161 -9.65 13.77 7.98
CA LEU A 161 -8.36 13.85 7.31
C LEU A 161 -7.23 13.96 8.33
N TYR A 162 -6.02 13.56 7.95
CA TYR A 162 -4.80 13.64 8.76
C TYR A 162 -3.56 13.76 7.88
#